data_318e57d25ce9886ecf3b2ef2872baa8c
#
_entry.id   318e57d25ce9886ecf3b2ef2872baa8c
#
_cell.length_a   1.000
_cell.length_b   1.000
_cell.length_c   1.000
_cell.angle_alpha   90.00
_cell.angle_beta   90.00
_cell.angle_gamma   90.00
#
_symmetry.space_group_name_H-M   'P 1'
#
loop_
_entity.id
_entity.type
_entity.pdbx_description
1 polymer ?
#
loop_
_entity_poly.entity_id
_entity_poly.type
_entity_poly.pdbx_seq_one_letter_code
_entity_poly.pdbx_strand_id
1 'polypeptide(L)'
;MDGWTQTLSAGTLLGIAAAAILLILILIVKLRVHALLTLVLVSLLTAIVTGLPMGSIVNDVLVKNFGGTLGSVALLVGLGAMLGRLVETSGGAQSLADALIRIFGENRAPFALGVASLIFGFPIFFDAGLVVMLPIVFATARRMKQTVLPYALSSIGAFSVMHVFLPPHPGPIAASEFYGANIGQLLILGLPVTLITWYFSGYLLGKVL
;
A
#
# COMPACT_ATOMS: atom_id res chain seq x y z
N MET A 1 11.68 -20.76 20.50
CA MET A 1 11.01 -22.00 19.94
C MET A 1 11.99 -23.15 19.83
N ASP A 2 12.84 -23.31 20.81
CA ASP A 2 13.86 -24.38 20.78
C ASP A 2 13.18 -25.75 20.88
N GLY A 3 13.30 -26.55 19.81
CA GLY A 3 12.80 -27.94 19.77
C GLY A 3 11.37 -28.13 19.22
N TRP A 4 10.62 -27.10 18.89
CA TRP A 4 9.31 -27.27 18.26
C TRP A 4 9.44 -27.48 16.75
N THR A 5 8.83 -28.54 16.23
CA THR A 5 8.75 -28.83 14.80
C THR A 5 7.29 -28.97 14.38
N GLN A 6 6.96 -28.42 13.21
CA GLN A 6 5.61 -28.55 12.64
C GLN A 6 5.35 -30.04 12.27
N THR A 7 4.28 -30.60 12.85
CA THR A 7 3.87 -31.99 12.60
C THR A 7 2.72 -32.14 11.63
N LEU A 8 2.03 -31.03 11.27
CA LEU A 8 0.90 -31.06 10.36
C LEU A 8 1.38 -31.15 8.90
N SER A 9 0.62 -31.84 8.06
CA SER A 9 0.90 -31.92 6.63
C SER A 9 0.71 -30.57 5.95
N ALA A 10 1.37 -30.36 4.80
CA ALA A 10 1.20 -29.15 4.01
C ALA A 10 -0.28 -28.89 3.60
N GLY A 11 -1.03 -29.96 3.28
CA GLY A 11 -2.45 -29.86 2.98
C GLY A 11 -3.30 -29.36 4.15
N THR A 12 -3.00 -29.85 5.37
CA THR A 12 -3.66 -29.40 6.60
C THR A 12 -3.35 -27.93 6.86
N LEU A 13 -2.10 -27.51 6.72
CA LEU A 13 -1.68 -26.11 6.90
C LEU A 13 -2.35 -25.17 5.91
N LEU A 14 -2.46 -25.58 4.64
CA LEU A 14 -3.20 -24.81 3.62
C LEU A 14 -4.69 -24.71 3.96
N GLY A 15 -5.30 -25.80 4.46
CA GLY A 15 -6.67 -25.79 4.94
C GLY A 15 -6.90 -24.82 6.11
N ILE A 16 -5.99 -24.82 7.09
CA ILE A 16 -6.03 -23.88 8.21
C ILE A 16 -5.87 -22.44 7.73
N ALA A 17 -4.94 -22.19 6.81
CA ALA A 17 -4.75 -20.85 6.23
C ALA A 17 -6.01 -20.36 5.49
N ALA A 18 -6.62 -21.22 4.67
CA ALA A 18 -7.88 -20.89 3.97
C ALA A 18 -9.01 -20.61 4.98
N ALA A 19 -9.15 -21.42 6.03
CA ALA A 19 -10.15 -21.21 7.08
C ALA A 19 -9.89 -19.90 7.84
N ALA A 20 -8.64 -19.56 8.14
CA ALA A 20 -8.26 -18.30 8.78
C ALA A 20 -8.64 -17.09 7.92
N ILE A 21 -8.36 -17.14 6.62
CA ILE A 21 -8.75 -16.06 5.67
C ILE A 21 -10.27 -15.91 5.63
N LEU A 22 -11.02 -17.00 5.52
CA LEU A 22 -12.48 -16.97 5.54
C LEU A 22 -13.02 -16.39 6.85
N LEU A 23 -12.43 -16.77 7.99
CA LEU A 23 -12.81 -16.24 9.28
C LEU A 23 -12.56 -14.73 9.38
N ILE A 24 -11.40 -14.24 8.89
CA ILE A 24 -11.10 -12.81 8.81
C ILE A 24 -12.18 -12.09 8.00
N LEU A 25 -12.51 -12.59 6.83
CA LEU A 25 -13.53 -11.98 5.97
C LEU A 25 -14.91 -11.95 6.65
N ILE A 26 -15.32 -13.03 7.31
CA ILE A 26 -16.59 -13.09 8.03
C ILE A 26 -16.60 -12.07 9.18
N LEU A 27 -15.55 -12.03 9.98
CA LEU A 27 -15.48 -11.13 11.14
C LEU A 27 -15.48 -9.65 10.71
N ILE A 28 -14.73 -9.30 9.68
CA ILE A 28 -14.64 -7.90 9.22
C ILE A 28 -15.87 -7.50 8.41
N VAL A 29 -16.24 -8.28 7.38
CA VAL A 29 -17.27 -7.88 6.42
C VAL A 29 -18.69 -8.09 6.99
N LYS A 30 -18.96 -9.28 7.55
CA LYS A 30 -20.29 -9.63 8.02
C LYS A 30 -20.55 -9.15 9.45
N LEU A 31 -19.62 -9.36 10.37
CA LEU A 31 -19.77 -9.02 11.78
C LEU A 31 -19.26 -7.62 12.13
N ARG A 32 -18.59 -6.94 11.18
CA ARG A 32 -18.03 -5.58 11.32
C ARG A 32 -17.12 -5.42 12.55
N VAL A 33 -16.41 -6.48 12.91
CA VAL A 33 -15.41 -6.44 13.98
C VAL A 33 -14.22 -5.60 13.50
N HIS A 34 -13.62 -4.84 14.38
CA HIS A 34 -12.47 -4.01 14.05
C HIS A 34 -11.31 -4.86 13.48
N ALA A 35 -10.73 -4.45 12.36
CA ALA A 35 -9.74 -5.22 11.61
C ALA A 35 -8.54 -5.66 12.48
N LEU A 36 -7.99 -4.74 13.30
CA LEU A 36 -6.86 -5.05 14.20
C LEU A 36 -7.20 -6.18 15.18
N LEU A 37 -8.39 -6.10 15.81
CA LEU A 37 -8.83 -7.14 16.76
C LEU A 37 -9.05 -8.48 16.06
N THR A 38 -9.63 -8.44 14.87
CA THR A 38 -9.81 -9.65 14.03
C THR A 38 -8.48 -10.31 13.70
N LEU A 39 -7.50 -9.52 13.23
CA LEU A 39 -6.19 -10.05 12.87
C LEU A 39 -5.46 -10.66 14.08
N VAL A 40 -5.47 -9.98 15.23
CA VAL A 40 -4.87 -10.52 16.47
C VAL A 40 -5.59 -11.79 16.90
N LEU A 41 -6.92 -11.80 16.92
CA LEU A 41 -7.70 -12.97 17.32
C LEU A 41 -7.45 -14.17 16.41
N VAL A 42 -7.53 -13.96 15.09
CA VAL A 42 -7.35 -15.06 14.12
C VAL A 42 -5.92 -15.56 14.11
N SER A 43 -4.91 -14.70 14.28
CA SER A 43 -3.50 -15.13 14.38
C SER A 43 -3.27 -15.98 15.62
N LEU A 44 -3.86 -15.63 16.76
CA LEU A 44 -3.81 -16.45 17.98
C LEU A 44 -4.49 -17.81 17.81
N LEU A 45 -5.70 -17.82 17.22
CA LEU A 45 -6.42 -19.07 16.94
C LEU A 45 -5.63 -19.96 15.98
N THR A 46 -5.03 -19.37 14.94
CA THR A 46 -4.20 -20.09 13.98
C THR A 46 -2.96 -20.69 14.68
N ALA A 47 -2.30 -19.93 15.55
CA ALA A 47 -1.16 -20.40 16.31
C ALA A 47 -1.52 -21.61 17.21
N ILE A 48 -2.68 -21.57 17.87
CA ILE A 48 -3.18 -22.68 18.70
C ILE A 48 -3.49 -23.91 17.84
N VAL A 49 -4.23 -23.73 16.74
CA VAL A 49 -4.66 -24.83 15.85
C VAL A 49 -3.46 -25.46 15.14
N THR A 50 -2.42 -24.72 14.84
CA THR A 50 -1.17 -25.24 14.25
C THR A 50 -0.26 -25.92 15.26
N GLY A 51 -0.66 -25.97 16.55
CA GLY A 51 0.06 -26.69 17.61
C GLY A 51 1.27 -25.94 18.16
N LEU A 52 1.32 -24.62 18.04
CA LEU A 52 2.37 -23.85 18.72
C LEU A 52 2.26 -23.99 20.25
N PRO A 53 3.38 -24.15 20.96
CA PRO A 53 3.36 -24.23 22.43
C PRO A 53 2.72 -22.99 23.06
N MET A 54 1.75 -23.17 23.95
CA MET A 54 0.99 -22.04 24.54
C MET A 54 1.90 -21.03 25.23
N GLY A 55 3.00 -21.42 25.84
CA GLY A 55 3.96 -20.52 26.48
C GLY A 55 4.74 -19.63 25.51
N SER A 56 4.85 -20.02 24.24
CA SER A 56 5.56 -19.24 23.22
C SER A 56 4.63 -18.34 22.39
N ILE A 57 3.32 -18.60 22.38
CA ILE A 57 2.37 -17.87 21.54
C ILE A 57 2.43 -16.36 21.80
N VAL A 58 2.37 -15.93 23.06
CA VAL A 58 2.38 -14.51 23.40
C VAL A 58 3.72 -13.86 23.01
N ASN A 59 4.83 -14.49 23.38
CA ASN A 59 6.16 -13.92 23.15
C ASN A 59 6.58 -13.98 21.67
N ASP A 60 6.38 -15.13 21.02
CA ASP A 60 6.89 -15.32 19.66
C ASP A 60 5.89 -14.83 18.58
N VAL A 61 4.59 -14.96 18.80
CA VAL A 61 3.59 -14.49 17.80
C VAL A 61 3.26 -13.01 18.00
N LEU A 62 2.91 -12.57 19.21
CA LEU A 62 2.50 -11.20 19.44
C LEU A 62 3.69 -10.27 19.67
N VAL A 63 4.55 -10.54 20.66
CA VAL A 63 5.60 -9.58 21.03
C VAL A 63 6.69 -9.52 19.98
N LYS A 64 7.23 -10.66 19.58
CA LYS A 64 8.39 -10.72 18.70
C LYS A 64 8.03 -10.46 17.23
N ASN A 65 7.03 -11.15 16.68
CA ASN A 65 6.69 -11.00 15.26
C ASN A 65 5.83 -9.78 15.01
N PHE A 66 4.69 -9.62 15.71
CA PHE A 66 3.82 -8.46 15.54
C PHE A 66 4.50 -7.16 15.98
N GLY A 67 5.11 -7.17 17.19
CA GLY A 67 5.81 -5.98 17.71
C GLY A 67 7.06 -5.63 16.92
N GLY A 68 7.83 -6.62 16.45
CA GLY A 68 8.99 -6.41 15.60
C GLY A 68 8.62 -5.77 14.25
N THR A 69 7.66 -6.37 13.55
CA THR A 69 7.17 -5.83 12.27
C THR A 69 6.56 -4.42 12.45
N LEU A 70 5.76 -4.22 13.51
CA LEU A 70 5.20 -2.90 13.80
C LEU A 70 6.30 -1.88 14.07
N GLY A 71 7.35 -2.23 14.82
CA GLY A 71 8.48 -1.33 15.09
C GLY A 71 9.23 -0.93 13.83
N SER A 72 9.53 -1.89 12.95
CA SER A 72 10.23 -1.63 11.68
C SER A 72 9.41 -0.75 10.74
N VAL A 73 8.11 -1.01 10.64
CA VAL A 73 7.20 -0.28 9.74
C VAL A 73 6.83 1.09 10.29
N ALA A 74 6.63 1.23 11.61
CA ALA A 74 6.12 2.45 12.23
C ALA A 74 6.99 3.68 11.98
N LEU A 75 8.32 3.54 12.02
CA LEU A 75 9.23 4.65 11.75
C LEU A 75 9.15 5.13 10.29
N LEU A 76 9.23 4.21 9.34
CA LEU A 76 9.20 4.54 7.92
C LEU A 76 7.86 5.14 7.51
N VAL A 77 6.77 4.51 7.96
CA VAL A 77 5.40 4.99 7.70
C VAL A 77 5.13 6.31 8.40
N GLY A 78 5.55 6.44 9.67
CA GLY A 78 5.36 7.66 10.45
C GLY A 78 6.10 8.85 9.83
N LEU A 79 7.39 8.70 9.53
CA LEU A 79 8.18 9.74 8.87
C LEU A 79 7.65 10.07 7.46
N GLY A 80 7.27 9.06 6.69
CA GLY A 80 6.65 9.23 5.38
C GLY A 80 5.35 10.03 5.45
N ALA A 81 4.46 9.69 6.41
CA ALA A 81 3.22 10.42 6.64
C ALA A 81 3.45 11.87 7.07
N MET A 82 4.46 12.12 7.91
CA MET A 82 4.83 13.49 8.32
C MET A 82 5.33 14.32 7.12
N LEU A 83 6.23 13.78 6.31
CA LEU A 83 6.70 14.42 5.08
C LEU A 83 5.55 14.68 4.12
N GLY A 84 4.69 13.68 3.94
CA GLY A 84 3.49 13.83 3.13
C GLY A 84 2.58 14.95 3.58
N ARG A 85 2.33 15.04 4.87
CA ARG A 85 1.51 16.12 5.44
C ARG A 85 2.15 17.50 5.26
N LEU A 86 3.46 17.60 5.37
CA LEU A 86 4.18 18.85 5.10
C LEU A 86 4.01 19.30 3.65
N VAL A 87 4.19 18.39 2.68
CA VAL A 87 4.01 18.69 1.24
C VAL A 87 2.55 19.05 0.93
N GLU A 88 1.59 18.38 1.55
CA GLU A 88 0.17 18.67 1.44
C GLU A 88 -0.15 20.10 1.93
N THR A 89 0.23 20.41 3.19
CA THR A 89 -0.12 21.69 3.82
C THR A 89 0.63 22.88 3.25
N SER A 90 1.80 22.66 2.65
CA SER A 90 2.57 23.70 1.96
C SER A 90 2.05 24.08 0.58
N GLY A 91 1.03 23.39 0.04
CA GLY A 91 0.58 23.55 -1.35
C GLY A 91 1.53 22.92 -2.37
N GLY A 92 2.48 22.08 -1.92
CA GLY A 92 3.47 21.46 -2.78
C GLY A 92 2.87 20.56 -3.85
N ALA A 93 1.77 19.86 -3.56
CA ALA A 93 1.06 19.02 -4.51
C ALA A 93 0.51 19.83 -5.69
N GLN A 94 -0.11 20.98 -5.41
CA GLN A 94 -0.63 21.88 -6.45
C GLN A 94 0.52 22.46 -7.28
N SER A 95 1.57 22.96 -6.63
CA SER A 95 2.75 23.53 -7.30
C SER A 95 3.44 22.52 -8.21
N LEU A 96 3.56 21.27 -7.76
CA LEU A 96 4.12 20.18 -8.55
C LEU A 96 3.26 19.85 -9.77
N ALA A 97 1.95 19.73 -9.58
CA ALA A 97 1.01 19.48 -10.68
C ALA A 97 1.07 20.58 -11.73
N ASP A 98 1.04 21.86 -11.33
CA ASP A 98 1.11 22.99 -12.24
C ASP A 98 2.47 23.08 -12.96
N ALA A 99 3.57 22.79 -12.28
CA ALA A 99 4.90 22.74 -12.88
C ALA A 99 4.99 21.64 -13.96
N LEU A 100 4.49 20.45 -13.67
CA LEU A 100 4.52 19.34 -14.63
C LEU A 100 3.56 19.57 -15.81
N ILE A 101 2.40 20.18 -15.59
CA ILE A 101 1.51 20.57 -16.70
C ILE A 101 2.20 21.60 -17.61
N ARG A 102 2.97 22.53 -17.05
CA ARG A 102 3.76 23.48 -17.88
C ARG A 102 4.84 22.78 -18.69
N ILE A 103 5.52 21.78 -18.13
CA ILE A 103 6.59 21.02 -18.79
C ILE A 103 6.04 20.13 -19.90
N PHE A 104 5.02 19.34 -19.63
CA PHE A 104 4.47 18.36 -20.58
C PHE A 104 3.42 18.96 -21.54
N GLY A 105 2.93 20.14 -21.23
CA GLY A 105 1.88 20.83 -21.99
C GLY A 105 0.47 20.38 -21.60
N GLU A 106 -0.51 21.27 -21.87
CA GLU A 106 -1.92 21.04 -21.51
C GLU A 106 -2.52 19.81 -22.19
N ASN A 107 -2.11 19.49 -23.41
CA ASN A 107 -2.57 18.29 -24.13
C ASN A 107 -2.18 16.97 -23.45
N ARG A 108 -1.18 17.01 -22.59
CA ARG A 108 -0.70 15.86 -21.81
C ARG A 108 -0.96 16.03 -20.30
N ALA A 109 -1.91 16.86 -19.92
CA ALA A 109 -2.22 17.11 -18.52
C ALA A 109 -2.60 15.83 -17.73
N PRO A 110 -3.32 14.82 -18.27
CA PRO A 110 -3.52 13.55 -17.57
C PRO A 110 -2.20 12.83 -17.24
N PHE A 111 -1.22 12.85 -18.16
CA PHE A 111 0.09 12.30 -17.94
C PHE A 111 0.86 13.07 -16.86
N ALA A 112 0.83 14.41 -16.94
CA ALA A 112 1.47 15.31 -15.99
C ALA A 112 0.95 15.09 -14.56
N LEU A 113 -0.37 14.97 -14.39
CA LEU A 113 -0.99 14.68 -13.09
C LEU A 113 -0.65 13.28 -12.58
N GLY A 114 -0.56 12.29 -13.45
CA GLY A 114 -0.11 10.96 -13.07
C GLY A 114 1.33 10.96 -12.58
N VAL A 115 2.25 11.66 -13.27
CA VAL A 115 3.65 11.82 -12.82
C VAL A 115 3.71 12.60 -11.50
N ALA A 116 2.92 13.67 -11.34
CA ALA A 116 2.82 14.37 -10.07
C ALA A 116 2.36 13.45 -8.94
N SER A 117 1.36 12.60 -9.23
CA SER A 117 0.82 11.62 -8.29
C SER A 117 1.82 10.50 -7.96
N LEU A 118 2.68 10.07 -8.90
CA LEU A 118 3.78 9.15 -8.62
C LEU A 118 4.79 9.78 -7.64
N ILE A 119 5.22 11.01 -7.91
CA ILE A 119 6.20 11.70 -7.06
C ILE A 119 5.60 11.97 -5.67
N PHE A 120 4.38 12.50 -5.64
CA PHE A 120 3.69 12.83 -4.39
C PHE A 120 3.28 11.58 -3.60
N GLY A 121 2.89 10.52 -4.30
CA GLY A 121 2.49 9.25 -3.69
C GLY A 121 3.64 8.42 -3.14
N PHE A 122 4.89 8.75 -3.45
CA PHE A 122 6.03 8.02 -2.93
C PHE A 122 6.12 8.05 -1.39
N PRO A 123 6.05 9.21 -0.72
CA PRO A 123 6.08 9.29 0.74
C PRO A 123 4.70 9.20 1.41
N ILE A 124 3.59 9.22 0.66
CA ILE A 124 2.24 9.40 1.20
C ILE A 124 1.39 8.16 0.94
N PHE A 125 0.55 7.81 1.92
CA PHE A 125 -0.44 6.76 1.76
C PHE A 125 -1.45 7.08 0.65
N PHE A 126 -1.92 6.04 -0.03
CA PHE A 126 -2.90 6.11 -1.11
C PHE A 126 -4.09 7.02 -0.76
N ASP A 127 -4.75 6.78 0.36
CA ASP A 127 -5.96 7.51 0.75
C ASP A 127 -5.70 9.00 0.95
N ALA A 128 -4.66 9.33 1.70
CA ALA A 128 -4.28 10.72 1.97
C ALA A 128 -3.86 11.46 0.70
N GLY A 129 -3.02 10.83 -0.13
CA GLY A 129 -2.57 11.38 -1.40
C GLY A 129 -3.73 11.63 -2.36
N LEU A 130 -4.66 10.68 -2.42
CA LEU A 130 -5.83 10.79 -3.28
C LEU A 130 -6.76 11.94 -2.87
N VAL A 131 -7.03 12.09 -1.57
CA VAL A 131 -7.86 13.20 -1.05
C VAL A 131 -7.28 14.56 -1.45
N VAL A 132 -5.95 14.72 -1.42
CA VAL A 132 -5.28 15.97 -1.82
C VAL A 132 -5.30 16.17 -3.33
N MET A 133 -5.08 15.11 -4.11
CA MET A 133 -4.98 15.22 -5.56
C MET A 133 -6.34 15.29 -6.27
N LEU A 134 -7.41 14.75 -5.72
CA LEU A 134 -8.74 14.78 -6.36
C LEU A 134 -9.23 16.20 -6.67
N PRO A 135 -9.17 17.21 -5.79
CA PRO A 135 -9.53 18.59 -6.14
C PRO A 135 -8.71 19.13 -7.31
N ILE A 136 -7.40 18.82 -7.36
CA ILE A 136 -6.51 19.26 -8.45
C ILE A 136 -6.91 18.59 -9.77
N VAL A 137 -7.18 17.29 -9.73
CA VAL A 137 -7.68 16.51 -10.87
C VAL A 137 -8.97 17.11 -11.42
N PHE A 138 -9.96 17.36 -10.57
CA PHE A 138 -11.23 17.96 -10.99
C PHE A 138 -11.07 19.38 -11.53
N ALA A 139 -10.28 20.22 -10.87
CA ALA A 139 -10.02 21.59 -11.31
C ALA A 139 -9.32 21.61 -12.68
N THR A 140 -8.32 20.73 -12.86
CA THR A 140 -7.58 20.63 -14.14
C THR A 140 -8.49 20.14 -15.27
N ALA A 141 -9.26 19.09 -15.05
CA ALA A 141 -10.18 18.56 -16.06
C ALA A 141 -11.22 19.63 -16.50
N ARG A 142 -11.77 20.36 -15.52
CA ARG A 142 -12.68 21.50 -15.81
C ARG A 142 -12.00 22.60 -16.61
N ARG A 143 -10.77 22.99 -16.25
CA ARG A 143 -9.99 24.02 -16.96
C ARG A 143 -9.73 23.60 -18.41
N MET A 144 -9.46 22.32 -18.65
CA MET A 144 -9.23 21.77 -19.98
C MET A 144 -10.52 21.47 -20.75
N LYS A 145 -11.69 21.63 -20.14
CA LYS A 145 -13.01 21.29 -20.70
C LYS A 145 -13.09 19.85 -21.22
N GLN A 146 -12.46 18.92 -20.48
CA GLN A 146 -12.41 17.49 -20.81
C GLN A 146 -13.08 16.65 -19.73
N THR A 147 -13.33 15.37 -20.03
CA THR A 147 -13.85 14.40 -19.08
C THR A 147 -12.83 14.17 -17.96
N VAL A 148 -13.31 13.95 -16.74
CA VAL A 148 -12.46 13.75 -15.56
C VAL A 148 -11.73 12.41 -15.59
N LEU A 149 -12.30 11.42 -16.28
CA LEU A 149 -11.86 10.02 -16.21
C LEU A 149 -10.37 9.79 -16.54
N PRO A 150 -9.81 10.33 -17.64
CA PRO A 150 -8.37 10.17 -17.94
C PRO A 150 -7.46 10.75 -16.86
N TYR A 151 -7.85 11.88 -16.28
CA TYR A 151 -7.10 12.55 -15.23
C TYR A 151 -7.15 11.76 -13.92
N ALA A 152 -8.35 11.30 -13.55
CA ALA A 152 -8.57 10.52 -12.34
C ALA A 152 -7.85 9.16 -12.41
N LEU A 153 -8.02 8.41 -13.50
CA LEU A 153 -7.38 7.09 -13.65
C LEU A 153 -5.86 7.18 -13.65
N SER A 154 -5.29 8.21 -14.29
CA SER A 154 -3.84 8.43 -14.26
C SER A 154 -3.33 8.69 -12.84
N SER A 155 -4.02 9.51 -12.06
CA SER A 155 -3.63 9.84 -10.67
C SER A 155 -3.90 8.69 -9.70
N ILE A 156 -5.08 8.07 -9.75
CA ILE A 156 -5.45 6.92 -8.89
C ILE A 156 -4.53 5.74 -9.17
N GLY A 157 -4.27 5.45 -10.45
CA GLY A 157 -3.34 4.40 -10.86
C GLY A 157 -1.93 4.65 -10.33
N ALA A 158 -1.45 5.90 -10.36
CA ALA A 158 -0.15 6.27 -9.82
C ALA A 158 -0.04 5.99 -8.31
N PHE A 159 -1.00 6.46 -7.52
CA PHE A 159 -1.01 6.16 -6.08
C PHE A 159 -1.13 4.67 -5.79
N SER A 160 -1.96 3.94 -6.55
CA SER A 160 -2.14 2.50 -6.36
C SER A 160 -0.83 1.73 -6.57
N VAL A 161 -0.13 1.97 -7.67
CA VAL A 161 1.12 1.24 -7.97
C VAL A 161 2.25 1.62 -7.01
N MET A 162 2.33 2.89 -6.60
CA MET A 162 3.30 3.32 -5.58
C MET A 162 3.06 2.60 -4.26
N HIS A 163 1.81 2.53 -3.83
CA HIS A 163 1.42 1.91 -2.56
C HIS A 163 1.66 0.39 -2.53
N VAL A 164 1.49 -0.28 -3.67
CA VAL A 164 1.60 -1.75 -3.77
C VAL A 164 3.03 -2.23 -3.99
N PHE A 165 3.82 -1.52 -4.79
CA PHE A 165 5.12 -2.03 -5.23
C PHE A 165 6.32 -1.44 -4.52
N LEU A 166 6.21 -0.23 -3.93
CA LEU A 166 7.40 0.48 -3.47
C LEU A 166 7.43 0.72 -1.95
N PRO A 167 8.60 0.54 -1.31
CA PRO A 167 8.87 1.16 -0.02
C PRO A 167 8.77 2.70 -0.15
N PRO A 168 8.38 3.43 0.88
CA PRO A 168 8.22 3.04 2.28
C PRO A 168 6.81 2.52 2.66
N HIS A 169 6.01 2.08 1.70
CA HIS A 169 4.67 1.57 2.01
C HIS A 169 4.72 0.25 2.80
N PRO A 170 3.76 0.02 3.73
CA PRO A 170 3.84 -1.09 4.67
C PRO A 170 3.79 -2.48 4.01
N GLY A 171 3.05 -2.64 2.93
CA GLY A 171 2.95 -3.91 2.21
C GLY A 171 4.30 -4.41 1.68
N PRO A 172 4.99 -3.64 0.82
CA PRO A 172 6.33 -3.97 0.34
C PRO A 172 7.37 -4.17 1.45
N ILE A 173 7.32 -3.35 2.52
CA ILE A 173 8.24 -3.50 3.64
C ILE A 173 8.00 -4.82 4.37
N ALA A 174 6.75 -5.12 4.73
CA ALA A 174 6.41 -6.38 5.40
C ALA A 174 6.79 -7.60 4.54
N ALA A 175 6.50 -7.56 3.23
CA ALA A 175 6.91 -8.61 2.31
C ALA A 175 8.44 -8.78 2.29
N SER A 176 9.20 -7.67 2.24
CA SER A 176 10.67 -7.74 2.25
C SER A 176 11.22 -8.36 3.53
N GLU A 177 10.62 -8.09 4.68
CA GLU A 177 11.01 -8.72 5.95
C GLU A 177 10.75 -10.24 5.94
N PHE A 178 9.58 -10.68 5.48
CA PHE A 178 9.24 -12.10 5.40
C PHE A 178 10.18 -12.90 4.50
N TYR A 179 10.60 -12.30 3.39
CA TYR A 179 11.50 -12.96 2.43
C TYR A 179 12.98 -12.68 2.69
N GLY A 180 13.34 -11.91 3.70
CA GLY A 180 14.72 -11.49 3.95
C GLY A 180 15.29 -10.66 2.80
N ALA A 181 14.44 -9.94 2.05
CA ALA A 181 14.84 -9.18 0.87
C ALA A 181 15.43 -7.81 1.28
N ASN A 182 16.38 -7.33 0.49
CA ASN A 182 16.94 -6.00 0.69
C ASN A 182 15.99 -4.92 0.20
N ILE A 183 15.60 -3.99 1.07
CA ILE A 183 14.66 -2.88 0.77
C ILE A 183 15.16 -2.00 -0.37
N GLY A 184 16.48 -1.73 -0.44
CA GLY A 184 17.07 -0.94 -1.51
C GLY A 184 16.97 -1.64 -2.88
N GLN A 185 17.20 -2.95 -2.93
CA GLN A 185 17.00 -3.74 -4.15
C GLN A 185 15.53 -3.78 -4.55
N LEU A 186 14.62 -3.93 -3.58
CA LEU A 186 13.19 -3.88 -3.83
C LEU A 186 12.77 -2.53 -4.44
N LEU A 187 13.32 -1.42 -3.96
CA LEU A 187 13.09 -0.09 -4.52
C LEU A 187 13.58 0.01 -5.97
N ILE A 188 14.82 -0.42 -6.23
CA ILE A 188 15.44 -0.32 -7.57
C ILE A 188 14.68 -1.18 -8.59
N LEU A 189 14.33 -2.41 -8.24
CA LEU A 189 13.60 -3.33 -9.13
C LEU A 189 12.11 -3.01 -9.21
N GLY A 190 11.51 -2.54 -8.12
CA GLY A 190 10.11 -2.16 -8.05
C GLY A 190 9.80 -0.89 -8.86
N LEU A 191 10.73 0.06 -8.94
CA LEU A 191 10.50 1.32 -9.64
C LEU A 191 10.15 1.13 -11.14
N PRO A 192 10.92 0.37 -11.95
CA PRO A 192 10.53 0.09 -13.34
C PRO A 192 9.17 -0.60 -13.46
N VAL A 193 8.89 -1.58 -12.59
CA VAL A 193 7.60 -2.29 -12.57
C VAL A 193 6.45 -1.32 -12.28
N THR A 194 6.63 -0.45 -11.31
CA THR A 194 5.68 0.59 -10.93
C THR A 194 5.37 1.52 -12.11
N LEU A 195 6.42 2.04 -12.78
CA LEU A 195 6.26 2.97 -13.89
C LEU A 195 5.58 2.31 -15.10
N ILE A 196 5.96 1.09 -15.44
CA ILE A 196 5.35 0.33 -16.53
C ILE A 196 3.89 0.04 -16.23
N THR A 197 3.60 -0.47 -15.02
CA THR A 197 2.24 -0.79 -14.61
C THR A 197 1.35 0.46 -14.62
N TRP A 198 1.81 1.57 -14.04
CA TRP A 198 1.09 2.84 -14.08
C TRP A 198 0.82 3.31 -15.51
N TYR A 199 1.83 3.27 -16.38
CA TYR A 199 1.69 3.74 -17.75
C TYR A 199 0.58 3.01 -18.49
N PHE A 200 0.51 1.69 -18.35
CA PHE A 200 -0.52 0.89 -19.04
C PHE A 200 -1.88 0.92 -18.31
N SER A 201 -1.91 0.66 -17.00
CA SER A 201 -3.17 0.50 -16.25
C SER A 201 -3.79 1.82 -15.78
N GLY A 202 -2.99 2.87 -15.61
CA GLY A 202 -3.47 4.20 -15.20
C GLY A 202 -3.64 5.14 -16.39
N TYR A 203 -2.51 5.49 -17.03
CA TYR A 203 -2.50 6.51 -18.06
C TYR A 203 -3.13 6.06 -19.39
N LEU A 204 -2.68 4.95 -19.98
CA LEU A 204 -3.20 4.48 -21.28
C LEU A 204 -4.66 4.03 -21.15
N LEU A 205 -5.01 3.27 -20.13
CA LEU A 205 -6.39 2.86 -19.90
C LEU A 205 -7.32 4.09 -19.80
N GLY A 206 -6.91 5.11 -19.05
CA GLY A 206 -7.68 6.35 -18.93
C GLY A 206 -7.81 7.13 -20.23
N LYS A 207 -6.91 6.92 -21.20
CA LYS A 207 -6.97 7.58 -22.52
C LYS A 207 -7.84 6.82 -23.52
N VAL A 208 -8.05 5.51 -23.31
CA VAL A 208 -8.85 4.65 -24.20
C VAL A 208 -10.32 4.65 -23.79
N LEU A 209 -10.63 4.82 -22.51
CA LEU A 209 -11.98 4.94 -21.95
C LEU A 209 -12.52 6.36 -22.10
#